data_2f9f5458131f227acdc2f7b0226f1d18
#
_entry.id   2f9f5458131f227acdc2f7b0226f1d18
#
_cell.length_a   1.000
_cell.length_b   1.000
_cell.length_c   1.000
_cell.angle_alpha   90.00
_cell.angle_beta   90.00
_cell.angle_gamma   90.00
#
_symmetry.space_group_name_H-M   'P 1'
#
loop_
_entity.id
_entity.type
_entity.pdbx_description
1 polymer ?
#
loop_
_entity_poly.entity_id
_entity_poly.type
_entity_poly.pdbx_seq_one_letter_code
_entity_poly.pdbx_strand_id
1 'polypeptide(L)'
;MLVDTKGLRHEHVGKHLRIELSSGEVDEIKLLDVTACDPPQPCCGIMYTVLSTNQSAGSKTQGGTYWTAFDEIETFRVLGG
;
A
#
# COMPACT_ATOMS: atom_id res chain seq x y z
N MET A 1 -21.84 1.61 0.06
CA MET A 1 -20.90 0.92 -0.83
C MET A 1 -19.48 1.08 -0.26
N LEU A 2 -18.74 0.01 -0.19
CA LEU A 2 -17.37 0.05 0.31
C LEU A 2 -16.45 0.67 -0.72
N VAL A 3 -15.39 1.33 -0.24
CA VAL A 3 -14.33 1.80 -1.10
C VAL A 3 -13.69 0.60 -1.79
N ASP A 4 -13.35 0.76 -3.08
CA ASP A 4 -12.65 -0.26 -3.83
C ASP A 4 -11.24 -0.42 -3.27
N THR A 5 -10.96 -1.58 -2.69
CA THR A 5 -9.66 -1.90 -2.11
C THR A 5 -8.74 -2.54 -3.14
N LYS A 6 -9.21 -2.74 -4.36
CA LYS A 6 -8.47 -3.42 -5.44
C LYS A 6 -8.02 -4.82 -5.02
N GLY A 7 -8.75 -5.44 -4.10
CA GLY A 7 -8.44 -6.77 -3.60
C GLY A 7 -7.55 -6.81 -2.36
N LEU A 8 -7.02 -5.66 -1.93
CA LEU A 8 -6.24 -5.63 -0.69
C LEU A 8 -7.18 -5.76 0.52
N ARG A 9 -6.85 -6.67 1.42
CA ARG A 9 -7.67 -6.99 2.58
C ARG A 9 -6.80 -7.29 3.78
N HIS A 10 -7.44 -7.42 4.95
CA HIS A 10 -6.73 -7.75 6.19
C HIS A 10 -5.97 -9.08 6.11
N GLU A 11 -6.40 -10.01 5.27
CA GLU A 11 -5.69 -11.28 5.09
C GLU A 11 -4.29 -11.10 4.54
N HIS A 12 -4.01 -9.95 3.93
CA HIS A 12 -2.68 -9.64 3.39
C HIS A 12 -1.75 -9.03 4.43
N VAL A 13 -2.25 -8.68 5.61
CA VAL A 13 -1.42 -8.08 6.66
C VAL A 13 -0.29 -9.04 7.04
N GLY A 14 0.93 -8.49 7.14
CA GLY A 14 2.13 -9.27 7.42
C GLY A 14 2.79 -9.85 6.19
N LYS A 15 2.17 -9.76 5.02
CA LYS A 15 2.73 -10.30 3.79
C LYS A 15 3.58 -9.25 3.09
N HIS A 16 4.50 -9.74 2.27
CA HIS A 16 5.31 -8.88 1.42
C HIS A 16 4.57 -8.66 0.12
N LEU A 17 4.43 -7.40 -0.26
CA LEU A 17 3.70 -6.99 -1.46
C LEU A 17 4.56 -6.08 -2.30
N ARG A 18 4.33 -6.09 -3.61
CA ARG A 18 4.82 -5.06 -4.51
C ARG A 18 3.62 -4.22 -4.91
N ILE A 19 3.69 -2.93 -4.64
CA ILE A 19 2.62 -2.00 -5.03
C ILE A 19 3.14 -1.05 -6.09
N GLU A 20 2.27 -0.74 -7.06
CA GLU A 20 2.54 0.27 -8.07
C GLU A 20 1.56 1.40 -7.87
N LEU A 21 2.07 2.60 -7.73
CA LEU A 21 1.26 3.79 -7.49
C LEU A 21 0.98 4.50 -8.81
N SER A 22 -0.08 5.28 -8.84
CA SER A 22 -0.48 6.02 -10.03
C SER A 22 0.58 7.03 -10.49
N SER A 23 1.46 7.44 -9.60
CA SER A 23 2.58 8.34 -9.92
C SER A 23 3.73 7.65 -10.65
N GLY A 24 3.71 6.31 -10.74
CA GLY A 24 4.80 5.53 -11.30
C GLY A 24 5.76 4.97 -10.26
N GLU A 25 5.57 5.31 -9.00
CA GLU A 25 6.38 4.75 -7.92
C GLU A 25 6.04 3.26 -7.74
N VAL A 26 7.08 2.44 -7.59
CA VAL A 26 6.93 1.00 -7.32
C VAL A 26 7.68 0.70 -6.03
N ASP A 27 6.96 0.17 -5.05
CA ASP A 27 7.52 -0.14 -3.74
C ASP A 27 7.30 -1.60 -3.41
N GLU A 28 8.33 -2.25 -2.84
CA GLU A 28 8.18 -3.54 -2.18
C GLU A 28 8.02 -3.25 -0.70
N ILE A 29 6.97 -3.79 -0.12
CA ILE A 29 6.53 -3.41 1.22
C ILE A 29 6.15 -4.62 2.04
N LYS A 30 6.11 -4.43 3.36
CA LYS A 30 5.45 -5.35 4.28
C LYS A 30 4.17 -4.66 4.76
N LEU A 31 3.03 -5.25 4.49
CA LEU A 31 1.75 -4.66 4.84
C LEU A 31 1.52 -4.77 6.35
N LEU A 32 1.23 -3.64 6.99
CA LEU A 32 1.00 -3.58 8.43
C LEU A 32 -0.48 -3.52 8.76
N ASP A 33 -1.27 -2.80 7.95
CA ASP A 33 -2.69 -2.68 8.21
C ASP A 33 -3.43 -2.26 6.94
N VAL A 34 -4.70 -2.61 6.88
CA VAL A 34 -5.60 -2.20 5.79
C VAL A 34 -6.79 -1.52 6.43
N THR A 35 -7.02 -0.27 6.04
CA THR A 35 -8.19 0.48 6.49
C THR A 35 -9.20 0.53 5.36
N ALA A 36 -10.28 -0.22 5.50
CA ALA A 36 -11.38 -0.22 4.53
C ALA A 36 -12.58 0.45 5.19
N CYS A 37 -13.18 1.40 4.50
CA CYS A 37 -14.31 2.14 5.05
C CYS A 37 -15.29 2.51 3.95
N ASP A 38 -16.50 2.85 4.36
CA ASP A 38 -17.52 3.27 3.41
C ASP A 38 -17.23 4.70 2.93
N PRO A 39 -17.47 4.99 1.64
CA PRO A 39 -17.34 6.36 1.17
C PRO A 39 -18.35 7.26 1.91
N PRO A 40 -18.01 8.54 2.10
CA PRO A 40 -16.89 9.29 1.53
C PRO A 40 -15.67 9.39 2.46
N GLN A 41 -15.29 8.35 3.13
CA GLN A 41 -14.20 8.38 4.10
C GLN A 41 -12.85 8.58 3.40
N PRO A 42 -12.11 9.66 3.71
CA PRO A 42 -10.83 9.90 3.05
C PRO A 42 -9.67 9.11 3.63
N CYS A 43 -9.90 8.37 4.70
CA CYS A 43 -8.85 7.66 5.42
C CYS A 43 -8.65 6.22 4.97
N CYS A 44 -9.30 5.81 3.90
CA CYS A 44 -9.21 4.42 3.44
C CYS A 44 -7.92 4.19 2.67
N GLY A 45 -7.13 3.24 3.11
CA GLY A 45 -5.84 2.96 2.50
C GLY A 45 -5.10 1.88 3.24
N ILE A 46 -3.79 1.86 3.07
CA ILE A 46 -2.93 0.87 3.72
C ILE A 46 -1.81 1.55 4.46
N MET A 47 -1.40 0.91 5.56
CA MET A 47 -0.19 1.28 6.28
C MET A 47 0.84 0.18 6.09
N TYR A 48 2.09 0.54 5.84
CA TYR A 48 3.11 -0.43 5.47
C TYR A 48 4.51 0.06 5.81
N THR A 49 5.44 -0.90 5.87
CA THR A 49 6.87 -0.60 5.96
C THR A 49 7.49 -0.83 4.60
N VAL A 50 8.28 0.14 4.13
CA VAL A 50 8.96 0.04 2.85
C VAL A 50 10.18 -0.88 2.98
N LEU A 51 10.23 -1.92 2.15
CA LEU A 51 11.38 -2.82 2.05
C LEU A 51 12.33 -2.35 0.96
N SER A 52 11.79 -1.91 -0.17
CA SER A 52 12.56 -1.26 -1.22
C SER A 52 11.65 -0.38 -2.06
N THR A 53 12.23 0.57 -2.78
CA THR A 53 11.49 1.49 -3.63
C THR A 53 12.31 1.81 -4.86
N ASN A 54 11.61 2.07 -5.98
CA ASN A 54 12.28 2.51 -7.21
C ASN A 54 12.58 4.01 -7.22
N GLN A 55 12.15 4.74 -6.20
CA GLN A 55 12.44 6.17 -6.08
C GLN A 55 13.82 6.36 -5.46
N SER A 56 14.67 7.11 -6.14
CA SER A 56 16.08 7.20 -5.77
C SER A 56 16.36 8.17 -4.64
N ALA A 57 15.47 9.11 -4.35
CA ALA A 57 15.75 10.07 -3.30
C ALA A 57 14.47 10.75 -2.82
N GLY A 58 14.33 10.87 -1.53
CA GLY A 58 13.43 11.81 -0.90
C GLY A 58 11.99 11.40 -0.73
N SER A 59 11.46 10.41 -1.43
CA SER A 59 10.05 10.08 -1.26
C SER A 59 9.80 9.10 -0.13
N LYS A 60 10.59 8.03 -0.05
CA LYS A 60 10.42 7.04 1.02
C LYS A 60 11.77 6.47 1.42
N THR A 61 11.87 6.10 2.69
CA THR A 61 13.09 5.52 3.26
C THR A 61 12.87 4.05 3.54
N GLN A 62 13.82 3.21 3.16
CA GLN A 62 13.80 1.79 3.48
C GLN A 62 13.67 1.62 5.00
N GLY A 63 12.73 0.77 5.42
CA GLY A 63 12.44 0.56 6.82
C GLY A 63 11.47 1.56 7.43
N GLY A 64 11.12 2.62 6.71
CA GLY A 64 10.16 3.61 7.17
C GLY A 64 8.72 3.12 7.04
N THR A 65 7.85 3.65 7.89
CA THR A 65 6.42 3.32 7.88
C THR A 65 5.65 4.45 7.23
N TYR A 66 4.77 4.08 6.30
CA TYR A 66 4.01 5.05 5.51
C TYR A 66 2.56 4.62 5.38
N TRP A 67 1.73 5.53 4.94
CA TRP A 67 0.33 5.29 4.63
C TRP A 67 0.01 5.79 3.23
N THR A 68 -0.76 5.02 2.47
CA THR A 68 -1.17 5.39 1.11
C THR A 68 -2.64 5.07 0.92
N ALA A 69 -3.37 6.02 0.35
CA ALA A 69 -4.79 5.82 0.06
C ALA A 69 -4.99 4.81 -1.07
N PHE A 70 -6.10 4.09 -1.03
CA PHE A 70 -6.40 3.08 -2.05
C PHE A 70 -6.45 3.66 -3.46
N ASP A 71 -6.93 4.88 -3.63
CA ASP A 71 -7.07 5.48 -4.95
C ASP A 71 -5.73 5.85 -5.57
N GLU A 72 -4.66 5.87 -4.79
CA GLU A 72 -3.30 6.10 -5.30
C GLU A 72 -2.63 4.82 -5.74
N ILE A 73 -3.18 3.66 -5.39
CA ILE A 73 -2.60 2.36 -5.74
C ILE A 73 -3.17 1.92 -7.08
N GLU A 74 -2.30 1.75 -8.06
CA GLU A 74 -2.66 1.28 -9.39
C GLU A 74 -2.89 -0.23 -9.38
N THR A 75 -1.89 -0.97 -8.93
CA THR A 75 -1.92 -2.43 -8.83
C THR A 75 -1.08 -2.89 -7.66
N PHE A 76 -1.28 -4.15 -7.28
CA PHE A 76 -0.41 -4.79 -6.30
C PHE A 76 -0.21 -6.25 -6.64
N ARG A 77 0.86 -6.83 -6.09
CA ARG A 77 1.16 -8.26 -6.23
C ARG A 77 1.67 -8.78 -4.89
N VAL A 78 1.18 -9.94 -4.46
CA VAL A 78 1.70 -10.61 -3.27
C VAL A 78 2.99 -11.33 -3.63
N LEU A 79 4.07 -11.01 -2.92
CA LEU A 79 5.39 -11.62 -3.14
C LEU A 79 5.65 -12.78 -2.19
N GLY A 80 5.08 -12.72 -0.97
CA GLY A 80 5.26 -13.77 0.00
C GLY A 80 4.75 -13.35 1.36
N GLY A 81 4.79 -14.23 2.28
CA GLY A 81 4.26 -13.94 3.59
C GLY A 81 5.16 -14.29 4.74
#